data_eac77d013aad4f0a3042d794d0734800
#
_entry.id   eac77d013aad4f0a3042d794d0734800
#
_cell.length_a   1.000
_cell.length_b   1.000
_cell.length_c   1.000
_cell.angle_alpha   90.00
_cell.angle_beta   90.00
_cell.angle_gamma   90.00
#
_symmetry.space_group_name_H-M   'P 1'
#
loop_
_entity.id
_entity.type
_entity.pdbx_description
1 polymer ?
#
loop_
_entity_poly.entity_id
_entity_poly.type
_entity_poly.pdbx_seq_one_letter_code
_entity_poly.pdbx_strand_id
1 'polypeptide(L)'
;MLRNQGVVNLLAGWLQRTKSPLHQTTRLIRRTTTIIVSSLLVRQSMATMLAFVFTDAEIPSVYLKSLLKRAMTNTFNAITVDSDTSTNDMVAIFSSNKVKTGKFYNVLDPKLKDFEMALQRLLLNLAKQIVSDGEGAKKFITVKVINARSQQMARTIAFSIANSPLFKTAMALSLI
;
A
#
# COMPACT_ATOMS: atom_id res chain seq x y z
N MET A 1 -19.40 -21.63 -13.45
CA MET A 1 -19.36 -20.17 -13.66
C MET A 1 -19.10 -19.51 -12.30
N LEU A 2 -17.83 -19.39 -11.89
CA LEU A 2 -17.43 -18.77 -10.62
C LEU A 2 -17.58 -17.26 -10.80
N ARG A 3 -18.58 -16.66 -10.17
CA ARG A 3 -18.72 -15.21 -10.07
C ARG A 3 -17.48 -14.67 -9.35
N ASN A 4 -16.75 -13.77 -9.99
CA ASN A 4 -15.72 -12.96 -9.38
C ASN A 4 -16.36 -12.15 -8.23
N GLN A 5 -16.31 -12.70 -7.02
CA GLN A 5 -16.76 -11.99 -5.84
C GLN A 5 -15.73 -10.93 -5.50
N GLY A 6 -16.12 -9.66 -5.55
CA GLY A 6 -15.25 -8.57 -5.18
C GLY A 6 -14.87 -8.67 -3.71
N VAL A 7 -13.60 -8.95 -3.44
CA VAL A 7 -13.02 -8.93 -2.10
C VAL A 7 -12.09 -7.72 -2.03
N VAL A 8 -12.34 -6.83 -1.10
CA VAL A 8 -11.45 -5.70 -0.80
C VAL A 8 -11.06 -5.76 0.67
N ASN A 9 -9.76 -5.76 0.94
CA ASN A 9 -9.23 -5.56 2.27
C ASN A 9 -8.79 -4.11 2.37
N LEU A 10 -9.38 -3.38 3.30
CA LEU A 10 -9.02 -2.01 3.62
C LEU A 10 -8.35 -1.99 5.00
N LEU A 11 -7.26 -1.28 5.09
CA LEU A 11 -6.50 -1.09 6.33
C LEU A 11 -6.77 0.32 6.84
N ALA A 12 -7.17 0.46 8.10
CA ALA A 12 -7.46 1.73 8.72
C ALA A 12 -6.83 1.87 10.10
N GLY A 13 -6.29 3.04 10.40
CA GLY A 13 -5.76 3.42 11.71
C GLY A 13 -6.45 4.67 12.23
N TRP A 14 -6.37 4.94 13.53
CA TRP A 14 -6.97 6.11 14.17
C TRP A 14 -5.96 7.00 14.88
N LEU A 15 -6.22 8.31 14.83
CA LEU A 15 -5.29 9.37 15.21
C LEU A 15 -5.41 9.80 16.67
N GLN A 16 -4.32 9.83 17.39
CA GLN A 16 -4.11 10.70 18.55
C GLN A 16 -2.71 11.31 18.49
N ARG A 17 -2.63 12.62 18.82
CA ARG A 17 -1.43 13.43 18.68
C ARG A 17 -0.23 12.91 19.48
N THR A 18 0.87 12.63 18.88
CA THR A 18 2.24 13.06 19.22
C THR A 18 3.35 12.25 18.54
N LYS A 19 4.41 12.98 18.13
CA LYS A 19 5.83 12.64 17.95
C LYS A 19 6.35 12.12 16.62
N SER A 20 7.38 12.81 16.16
CA SER A 20 8.52 12.49 15.24
C SER A 20 8.27 11.87 13.86
N PRO A 21 9.00 12.31 12.82
CA PRO A 21 8.94 11.70 11.50
C PRO A 21 9.39 10.23 11.58
N LEU A 22 8.57 9.36 11.05
CA LEU A 22 8.87 7.94 10.95
C LEU A 22 9.65 7.67 9.67
N HIS A 23 10.85 7.14 9.81
CA HIS A 23 11.63 6.61 8.71
C HIS A 23 11.62 5.09 8.78
N GLN A 24 11.02 4.45 7.78
CA GLN A 24 10.99 2.99 7.68
C GLN A 24 11.67 2.51 6.41
N THR A 25 12.51 1.53 6.54
CA THR A 25 13.20 0.89 5.42
C THR A 25 12.94 -0.60 5.43
N THR A 26 12.37 -1.11 4.37
CA THR A 26 12.17 -2.55 4.17
C THR A 26 12.99 -3.03 2.98
N ARG A 27 13.76 -4.08 3.18
CA ARG A 27 14.59 -4.70 2.15
C ARG A 27 14.09 -6.10 1.85
N LEU A 28 13.80 -6.38 0.59
CA LEU A 28 13.53 -7.72 0.09
C LEU A 28 14.63 -8.14 -0.87
N ILE A 29 15.32 -9.22 -0.54
CA ILE A 29 16.36 -9.82 -1.40
C ILE A 29 15.84 -11.16 -1.92
N ARG A 30 15.75 -11.30 -3.23
CA ARG A 30 15.65 -12.60 -3.90
C ARG A 30 16.93 -12.90 -4.63
N ARG A 31 17.19 -14.17 -4.95
CA ARG A 31 18.48 -14.75 -5.45
C ARG A 31 19.29 -13.86 -6.40
N THR A 32 18.67 -12.97 -7.17
CA THR A 32 19.36 -12.10 -8.15
C THR A 32 18.88 -10.64 -8.14
N THR A 33 17.80 -10.30 -7.45
CA THR A 33 17.20 -8.96 -7.52
C THR A 33 16.93 -8.42 -6.14
N THR A 34 17.33 -7.19 -5.90
CA THR A 34 17.07 -6.46 -4.66
C THR A 34 15.97 -5.43 -4.87
N ILE A 35 15.01 -5.39 -3.97
CA ILE A 35 14.03 -4.30 -3.87
C ILE A 35 14.18 -3.68 -2.49
N ILE A 36 14.45 -2.39 -2.46
CA ILE A 36 14.56 -1.61 -1.23
C ILE A 36 13.46 -0.56 -1.26
N VAL A 37 12.73 -0.44 -0.17
CA VAL A 37 11.74 0.62 0.00
C VAL A 37 12.16 1.45 1.21
N SER A 38 12.15 2.75 1.01
CA SER A 38 12.26 3.72 2.09
C SER A 38 11.00 4.57 2.07
N SER A 39 10.31 4.69 3.19
CA SER A 39 9.21 5.62 3.34
C SER A 39 9.55 6.62 4.44
N LEU A 40 9.24 7.87 4.17
CA LEU A 40 9.35 8.95 5.13
C LEU A 40 7.94 9.53 5.32
N LEU A 41 7.40 9.38 6.51
CA LEU A 41 6.22 10.11 6.91
C LEU A 41 6.70 11.42 7.54
N VAL A 42 6.59 12.52 6.80
CA VAL A 42 6.95 13.84 7.32
C VAL A 42 5.76 14.41 8.06
N ARG A 43 5.97 14.70 9.32
CA ARG A 43 4.99 15.21 10.25
C ARG A 43 5.17 16.72 10.43
N GLN A 44 4.37 17.45 9.74
CA GLN A 44 3.97 18.82 10.08
C GLN A 44 2.51 18.99 9.63
N SER A 45 1.85 20.07 10.01
CA SER A 45 0.43 20.36 9.75
C SER A 45 -0.11 20.13 8.33
N MET A 46 0.71 19.55 7.45
CA MET A 46 0.39 19.00 6.13
C MET A 46 1.06 17.63 6.03
N ALA A 47 0.38 16.59 6.48
CA ALA A 47 0.88 15.22 6.41
C ALA A 47 1.05 14.80 4.94
N THR A 48 2.29 14.64 4.48
CA THR A 48 2.63 14.14 3.15
C THR A 48 3.27 12.77 3.27
N MET A 49 2.74 11.78 2.56
CA MET A 49 3.32 10.45 2.49
C MET A 49 4.25 10.37 1.26
N LEU A 50 5.52 10.10 1.50
CA LEU A 50 6.51 9.86 0.44
C LEU A 50 7.05 8.44 0.57
N ALA A 51 6.90 7.64 -0.47
CA ALA A 51 7.46 6.30 -0.54
C ALA A 51 8.33 6.12 -1.78
N PHE A 52 9.56 5.65 -1.58
CA PHE A 52 10.52 5.42 -2.64
C PHE A 52 10.89 3.94 -2.69
N VAL A 53 10.71 3.33 -3.87
CA VAL A 53 11.05 1.94 -4.15
C VAL A 53 12.26 1.91 -5.07
N PHE A 54 13.28 1.16 -4.68
CA PHE A 54 14.49 1.00 -5.50
C PHE A 54 14.70 -0.48 -5.84
N THR A 55 15.05 -0.75 -7.08
CA THR A 55 15.41 -2.10 -7.54
C THR A 55 16.66 -2.04 -8.41
N ASP A 56 17.37 -3.16 -8.49
CA ASP A 56 18.49 -3.35 -9.40
C ASP A 56 18.09 -4.08 -10.69
N ALA A 57 16.86 -4.58 -10.78
CA ALA A 57 16.35 -5.30 -11.94
C ALA A 57 16.29 -4.39 -13.18
N GLU A 58 16.77 -4.90 -14.31
CA GLU A 58 16.65 -4.24 -15.62
C GLU A 58 15.22 -4.41 -16.15
N ILE A 59 14.32 -3.52 -15.74
CA ILE A 59 12.92 -3.52 -16.18
C ILE A 59 12.61 -2.16 -16.82
N PRO A 60 12.06 -2.12 -18.05
CA PRO A 60 11.66 -0.87 -18.69
C PRO A 60 10.71 -0.03 -17.83
N SER A 61 10.91 1.28 -17.79
CA SER A 61 10.15 2.21 -16.96
C SER A 61 8.64 2.13 -17.20
N VAL A 62 8.21 1.87 -18.43
CA VAL A 62 6.78 1.66 -18.78
C VAL A 62 6.21 0.45 -18.03
N TYR A 63 6.97 -0.64 -17.92
CA TYR A 63 6.53 -1.82 -17.18
C TYR A 63 6.57 -1.59 -15.68
N LEU A 64 7.62 -0.93 -15.15
CA LEU A 64 7.69 -0.56 -13.74
C LEU A 64 6.49 0.31 -13.33
N LYS A 65 6.14 1.32 -14.13
CA LYS A 65 4.99 2.18 -13.90
C LYS A 65 3.67 1.39 -13.86
N SER A 66 3.50 0.45 -14.79
CA SER A 66 2.31 -0.39 -14.86
C SER A 66 2.23 -1.36 -13.68
N LEU A 67 3.34 -2.00 -13.30
CA LEU A 67 3.44 -2.89 -12.14
C LEU A 67 3.13 -2.14 -10.84
N LEU A 68 3.70 -0.95 -10.66
CA LEU A 68 3.42 -0.09 -9.52
C LEU A 68 1.93 0.27 -9.45
N LYS A 69 1.35 0.74 -10.55
CA LYS A 69 -0.08 1.11 -10.61
C LYS A 69 -0.99 -0.04 -10.19
N ARG A 70 -0.72 -1.28 -10.66
CA ARG A 70 -1.48 -2.46 -10.25
C ARG A 70 -1.30 -2.79 -8.77
N ALA A 71 -0.07 -2.76 -8.30
CA ALA A 71 0.25 -3.06 -6.90
C ALA A 71 -0.37 -2.04 -5.93
N MET A 72 -0.46 -0.76 -6.30
CA MET A 72 -1.06 0.32 -5.50
C MET A 72 -2.53 0.07 -5.17
N THR A 73 -3.28 -0.58 -6.06
CA THR A 73 -4.74 -0.76 -5.92
C THR A 73 -5.12 -1.45 -4.60
N ASN A 74 -4.36 -2.45 -4.19
CA ASN A 74 -4.63 -3.26 -3.00
C ASN A 74 -3.61 -3.02 -1.86
N THR A 75 -2.85 -1.93 -1.93
CA THR A 75 -1.86 -1.55 -0.94
C THR A 75 -2.10 -0.11 -0.49
N PHE A 76 -1.34 0.86 -0.95
CA PHE A 76 -1.47 2.26 -0.54
C PHE A 76 -2.86 2.86 -0.86
N ASN A 77 -3.47 2.49 -1.97
CA ASN A 77 -4.82 2.93 -2.28
C ASN A 77 -5.92 2.19 -1.46
N ALA A 78 -5.55 1.26 -0.60
CA ALA A 78 -6.46 0.49 0.24
C ALA A 78 -6.22 0.75 1.73
N ILE A 79 -5.66 1.90 2.08
CA ILE A 79 -5.47 2.35 3.46
C ILE A 79 -6.17 3.68 3.70
N THR A 80 -6.52 3.93 4.95
CA THR A 80 -6.95 5.24 5.44
C THR A 80 -6.56 5.39 6.90
N VAL A 81 -6.19 6.60 7.31
CA VAL A 81 -5.84 6.94 8.69
C VAL A 81 -6.89 7.90 9.27
N ASP A 82 -6.97 9.11 8.73
CA ASP A 82 -7.82 10.20 9.21
C ASP A 82 -8.97 10.56 8.28
N SER A 83 -9.08 9.92 7.13
CA SER A 83 -10.02 10.18 6.03
C SER A 83 -9.62 11.32 5.10
N ASP A 84 -8.59 12.08 5.44
CA ASP A 84 -8.12 13.18 4.62
C ASP A 84 -7.22 12.70 3.48
N THR A 85 -7.25 13.43 2.38
CA THR A 85 -6.42 13.15 1.20
C THR A 85 -5.37 14.25 1.06
N SER A 86 -4.09 13.88 1.07
CA SER A 86 -3.02 14.82 0.75
C SER A 86 -2.86 14.94 -0.76
N THR A 87 -2.67 16.16 -1.26
CA THR A 87 -2.35 16.43 -2.66
C THR A 87 -0.89 16.09 -3.02
N ASN A 88 -0.06 15.85 -2.03
CA ASN A 88 1.39 15.69 -2.18
C ASN A 88 1.87 14.25 -1.93
N ASP A 89 0.95 13.30 -1.70
CA ASP A 89 1.31 11.90 -1.53
C ASP A 89 1.91 11.31 -2.79
N MET A 90 3.06 10.68 -2.65
CA MET A 90 3.80 10.14 -3.78
C MET A 90 4.39 8.76 -3.47
N VAL A 91 4.22 7.85 -4.42
CA VAL A 91 4.98 6.59 -4.47
C VAL A 91 5.75 6.53 -5.78
N ALA A 92 7.06 6.44 -5.70
CA ALA A 92 7.94 6.37 -6.86
C ALA A 92 8.77 5.08 -6.86
N ILE A 93 8.99 4.52 -8.06
CA ILE A 93 9.85 3.34 -8.25
C ILE A 93 10.99 3.66 -9.20
N PHE A 94 12.19 3.26 -8.82
CA PHE A 94 13.43 3.48 -9.58
C PHE A 94 14.17 2.17 -9.80
N SER A 95 14.76 2.01 -10.99
CA SER A 95 15.67 0.89 -11.26
C SER A 95 17.05 1.41 -11.62
N SER A 96 18.07 0.76 -11.06
CA SER A 96 19.48 0.98 -11.45
C SER A 96 19.90 0.13 -12.67
N ASN A 97 19.08 -0.80 -13.12
CA ASN A 97 19.32 -1.70 -14.26
C ASN A 97 20.61 -2.53 -14.15
N LYS A 98 21.12 -2.75 -12.94
CA LYS A 98 22.38 -3.49 -12.73
C LYS A 98 22.25 -5.00 -12.97
N VAL A 99 21.07 -5.55 -12.64
CA VAL A 99 20.78 -6.99 -12.79
C VAL A 99 20.00 -7.22 -14.08
N LYS A 100 20.63 -7.91 -15.03
CA LYS A 100 20.01 -8.26 -16.31
C LYS A 100 18.89 -9.26 -16.10
N THR A 101 17.69 -8.92 -16.54
CA THR A 101 16.49 -9.76 -16.42
C THR A 101 16.04 -10.35 -17.77
N GLY A 102 16.71 -9.96 -18.86
CA GLY A 102 16.37 -10.35 -20.21
C GLY A 102 15.26 -9.50 -20.83
N LYS A 103 14.91 -9.79 -22.06
CA LYS A 103 13.85 -9.08 -22.78
C LYS A 103 12.47 -9.51 -22.28
N PHE A 104 11.59 -8.55 -22.14
CA PHE A 104 10.16 -8.75 -21.87
C PHE A 104 9.34 -8.43 -23.11
N TYR A 105 8.32 -9.22 -23.39
CA TYR A 105 7.42 -8.99 -24.53
C TYR A 105 6.32 -7.98 -24.20
N ASN A 106 5.83 -8.00 -22.98
CA ASN A 106 4.79 -7.08 -22.49
C ASN A 106 4.79 -7.06 -20.95
N VAL A 107 3.91 -6.26 -20.36
CA VAL A 107 3.79 -6.10 -18.91
C VAL A 107 3.21 -7.35 -18.19
N LEU A 108 2.61 -8.28 -18.93
CA LEU A 108 2.08 -9.54 -18.40
C LEU A 108 3.04 -10.71 -18.62
N ASP A 109 4.28 -10.44 -19.07
CA ASP A 109 5.29 -11.47 -19.28
C ASP A 109 5.47 -12.30 -17.99
N PRO A 110 5.41 -13.63 -18.07
CA PRO A 110 5.54 -14.51 -16.89
C PRO A 110 6.83 -14.26 -16.09
N LYS A 111 7.88 -13.78 -16.72
CA LYS A 111 9.15 -13.41 -16.05
C LYS A 111 8.97 -12.25 -15.05
N LEU A 112 7.98 -11.38 -15.24
CA LEU A 112 7.68 -10.27 -14.34
C LEU A 112 6.83 -10.70 -13.15
N LYS A 113 6.19 -11.86 -13.18
CA LYS A 113 5.26 -12.32 -12.16
C LYS A 113 5.88 -12.37 -10.76
N ASP A 114 7.07 -12.90 -10.66
CA ASP A 114 7.79 -12.99 -9.38
C ASP A 114 8.15 -11.60 -8.82
N PHE A 115 8.57 -10.70 -9.71
CA PHE A 115 8.86 -9.32 -9.35
C PHE A 115 7.56 -8.60 -8.89
N GLU A 116 6.48 -8.77 -9.63
CA GLU A 116 5.17 -8.18 -9.28
C GLU A 116 4.68 -8.67 -7.92
N MET A 117 4.74 -9.97 -7.66
CA MET A 117 4.35 -10.53 -6.35
C MET A 117 5.24 -10.00 -5.22
N ALA A 118 6.54 -9.87 -5.46
CA ALA A 118 7.48 -9.33 -4.49
C ALA A 118 7.19 -7.86 -4.21
N LEU A 119 6.98 -7.06 -5.25
CA LEU A 119 6.60 -5.64 -5.14
C LEU A 119 5.30 -5.47 -4.37
N GLN A 120 4.26 -6.23 -4.73
CA GLN A 120 2.97 -6.17 -4.05
C GLN A 120 3.08 -6.51 -2.56
N ARG A 121 3.83 -7.56 -2.20
CA ARG A 121 4.07 -7.95 -0.80
C ARG A 121 4.80 -6.86 -0.03
N LEU A 122 5.80 -6.25 -0.65
CA LEU A 122 6.58 -5.17 -0.07
C LEU A 122 5.72 -3.93 0.20
N LEU A 123 4.96 -3.48 -0.81
CA LEU A 123 4.07 -2.33 -0.68
C LEU A 123 2.94 -2.58 0.33
N LEU A 124 2.40 -3.80 0.39
CA LEU A 124 1.40 -4.15 1.39
C LEU A 124 1.96 -4.08 2.81
N ASN A 125 3.17 -4.58 3.01
CA ASN A 125 3.83 -4.50 4.32
C ASN A 125 4.04 -3.04 4.73
N LEU A 126 4.51 -2.21 3.81
CA LEU A 126 4.73 -0.79 4.04
C LEU A 126 3.43 -0.03 4.33
N ALA A 127 2.37 -0.32 3.57
CA ALA A 127 1.04 0.25 3.80
C ALA A 127 0.49 -0.11 5.20
N LYS A 128 0.71 -1.36 5.65
CA LYS A 128 0.35 -1.79 7.01
C LYS A 128 1.13 -1.03 8.08
N GLN A 129 2.42 -0.82 7.87
CA GLN A 129 3.26 -0.06 8.79
C GLN A 129 2.77 1.39 8.91
N ILE A 130 2.46 2.05 7.79
CA ILE A 130 1.92 3.42 7.80
C ILE A 130 0.64 3.51 8.64
N VAL A 131 -0.29 2.56 8.47
CA VAL A 131 -1.54 2.54 9.24
C VAL A 131 -1.29 2.24 10.72
N SER A 132 -0.39 1.32 11.03
CA SER A 132 -0.08 0.93 12.42
C SER A 132 0.63 2.04 13.18
N ASP A 133 1.36 2.89 12.45
CA ASP A 133 2.14 4.00 12.98
C ASP A 133 1.41 5.35 12.87
N GLY A 134 0.18 5.32 12.42
CA GLY A 134 -0.70 6.48 12.41
C GLY A 134 -0.72 7.14 13.79
N GLU A 135 -0.73 8.46 13.82
CA GLU A 135 -0.69 9.23 15.07
C GLU A 135 -1.82 8.82 16.01
N GLY A 136 -1.44 8.24 17.18
CA GLY A 136 -2.37 7.75 18.18
C GLY A 136 -3.14 6.50 17.80
N ALA A 137 -2.72 5.78 16.77
CA ALA A 137 -3.31 4.51 16.43
C ALA A 137 -3.13 3.50 17.58
N LYS A 138 -4.23 3.19 18.26
CA LYS A 138 -4.27 2.15 19.30
C LYS A 138 -4.63 0.78 18.76
N LYS A 139 -5.31 0.75 17.61
CA LYS A 139 -5.80 -0.50 17.00
C LYS A 139 -5.59 -0.46 15.49
N PHE A 140 -5.20 -1.60 14.94
CA PHE A 140 -5.14 -1.85 13.52
C PHE A 140 -6.42 -2.58 13.12
N ILE A 141 -7.21 -1.98 12.23
CA ILE A 141 -8.51 -2.52 11.81
C ILE A 141 -8.43 -2.92 10.35
N THR A 142 -8.95 -4.10 10.03
CA THR A 142 -9.13 -4.56 8.66
C THR A 142 -10.61 -4.69 8.35
N VAL A 143 -11.11 -3.91 7.39
CA VAL A 143 -12.47 -4.04 6.87
C VAL A 143 -12.46 -4.91 5.63
N LYS A 144 -13.12 -6.06 5.69
CA LYS A 144 -13.24 -7.00 4.59
C LYS A 144 -14.70 -7.04 4.12
N VAL A 145 -14.94 -6.61 2.88
CA VAL A 145 -16.25 -6.70 2.23
C VAL A 145 -16.26 -7.88 1.28
N ILE A 146 -17.21 -8.78 1.44
CA ILE A 146 -17.40 -9.98 0.61
C ILE A 146 -18.78 -9.95 -0.05
N ASN A 147 -18.93 -10.67 -1.13
CA ASN A 147 -20.21 -10.82 -1.88
C ASN A 147 -20.77 -9.48 -2.44
N ALA A 148 -19.94 -8.47 -2.62
CA ALA A 148 -20.36 -7.25 -3.29
C ALA A 148 -20.56 -7.50 -4.80
N ARG A 149 -21.47 -6.75 -5.43
CA ARG A 149 -21.76 -6.85 -6.86
C ARG A 149 -20.57 -6.51 -7.76
N SER A 150 -19.66 -5.66 -7.26
CA SER A 150 -18.43 -5.27 -7.96
C SER A 150 -17.34 -4.91 -6.96
N GLN A 151 -16.08 -4.91 -7.43
CA GLN A 151 -14.93 -4.46 -6.65
C GLN A 151 -15.06 -2.99 -6.25
N GLN A 152 -15.60 -2.15 -7.14
CA GLN A 152 -15.83 -0.74 -6.84
C GLN A 152 -16.84 -0.55 -5.70
N MET A 153 -17.95 -1.29 -5.72
CA MET A 153 -18.94 -1.26 -4.64
C MET A 153 -18.34 -1.75 -3.31
N ALA A 154 -17.59 -2.87 -3.34
CA ALA A 154 -16.91 -3.37 -2.15
C ALA A 154 -15.97 -2.31 -1.55
N ARG A 155 -15.25 -1.60 -2.40
CA ARG A 155 -14.33 -0.53 -2.01
C ARG A 155 -15.08 0.64 -1.39
N THR A 156 -16.15 1.12 -2.01
CA THR A 156 -16.98 2.21 -1.48
C THR A 156 -17.52 1.87 -0.09
N ILE A 157 -18.06 0.67 0.08
CA ILE A 157 -18.57 0.20 1.38
C ILE A 157 -17.44 0.15 2.42
N ALA A 158 -16.29 -0.44 2.06
CA ALA A 158 -15.16 -0.55 2.98
C ALA A 158 -14.65 0.81 3.46
N PHE A 159 -14.52 1.79 2.56
CA PHE A 159 -14.10 3.15 2.90
C PHE A 159 -15.16 3.89 3.72
N SER A 160 -16.45 3.74 3.43
CA SER A 160 -17.51 4.34 4.22
C SER A 160 -17.49 3.87 5.68
N ILE A 161 -17.21 2.57 5.89
CA ILE A 161 -17.07 2.02 7.24
C ILE A 161 -15.77 2.54 7.89
N ALA A 162 -14.65 2.42 7.21
CA ALA A 162 -13.34 2.75 7.75
C ALA A 162 -13.17 4.25 8.07
N ASN A 163 -13.87 5.13 7.33
CA ASN A 163 -13.83 6.57 7.52
C ASN A 163 -14.92 7.08 8.47
N SER A 164 -15.81 6.21 8.96
CA SER A 164 -16.87 6.60 9.89
C SER A 164 -16.28 6.95 11.27
N PRO A 165 -16.46 8.18 11.77
CA PRO A 165 -16.03 8.57 13.12
C PRO A 165 -16.68 7.73 14.22
N LEU A 166 -17.96 7.41 14.07
CA LEU A 166 -18.70 6.55 15.02
C LEU A 166 -18.09 5.15 15.08
N PHE A 167 -17.80 4.55 13.92
CA PHE A 167 -17.18 3.23 13.87
C PHE A 167 -15.79 3.26 14.52
N LYS A 168 -14.97 4.26 14.20
CA LYS A 168 -13.64 4.42 14.78
C LYS A 168 -13.69 4.58 16.29
N THR A 169 -14.63 5.40 16.81
CA THR A 169 -14.82 5.61 18.24
C THR A 169 -15.27 4.34 18.94
N ALA A 170 -16.26 3.64 18.39
CA ALA A 170 -16.73 2.38 18.94
C ALA A 170 -15.61 1.34 19.02
N MET A 171 -14.81 1.19 17.96
CA MET A 171 -13.68 0.28 17.93
C MET A 171 -12.55 0.69 18.89
N ALA A 172 -12.32 2.00 19.08
CA ALA A 172 -11.32 2.49 20.02
C ALA A 172 -11.72 2.24 21.49
N LEU A 173 -13.00 2.36 21.79
CA LEU A 173 -13.57 2.18 23.14
C LEU A 173 -13.89 0.71 23.44
N SER A 174 -13.98 -0.16 22.44
CA SER A 174 -14.27 -1.58 22.70
C SER A 174 -13.16 -2.19 23.52
N LEU A 175 -13.52 -2.65 24.71
CA LEU A 175 -12.66 -3.36 25.66
C LEU A 175 -12.56 -4.87 25.33
N ILE A 176 -12.75 -5.23 24.07
CA ILE A 176 -12.73 -6.62 23.57
C ILE A 176 -11.37 -6.92 23.01
#